data_e6c3f699d91b8886f73bc62594f2930f
#
_entry.id   e6c3f699d91b8886f73bc62594f2930f
#
_cell.length_a   1.000
_cell.length_b   1.000
_cell.length_c   1.000
_cell.angle_alpha   90.00
_cell.angle_beta   90.00
_cell.angle_gamma   90.00
#
_symmetry.space_group_name_H-M   'P 1'
#
loop_
_entity.id
_entity.type
_entity.pdbx_description
1 polymer ?
#
loop_
_entity_poly.entity_id
_entity_poly.type
_entity_poly.pdbx_seq_one_letter_code
_entity_poly.pdbx_strand_id
1 'polypeptide(L)'
;MMETMLTVSRLAKKLGLSRTTILYYEQQGLLKPSLIAENGYRWYGESEIERLKSIISYRSYGLSISDIRLLLEPLSISQGQILENHFRALEQEINNLRAHQKAIIELLKKSILLKEKFVNKAKWVEIMIAAGLSKEDMMKWHQKFEEMEPEEHQKFEEMEPEEHQKFLESLDMTQDEITAIRSL
;
A
#
# COMPACT_ATOMS: atom_id res chain seq x y z
N MET A 1 8.62 7.95 -43.01
CA MET A 1 7.35 7.83 -42.27
C MET A 1 7.23 9.07 -41.39
N MET A 2 6.20 9.91 -41.61
CA MET A 2 5.97 11.06 -40.71
C MET A 2 5.58 10.51 -39.35
N GLU A 3 6.49 10.58 -38.37
CA GLU A 3 6.18 10.31 -37.00
C GLU A 3 4.98 11.16 -36.56
N THR A 4 3.99 10.53 -35.95
CA THR A 4 2.73 11.18 -35.56
C THR A 4 2.98 12.08 -34.35
N MET A 5 3.44 13.31 -34.60
CA MET A 5 3.67 14.28 -33.52
C MET A 5 2.35 14.71 -32.88
N LEU A 6 2.35 14.82 -31.56
CA LEU A 6 1.22 15.24 -30.75
C LEU A 6 1.44 16.63 -30.19
N THR A 7 0.40 17.44 -30.15
CA THR A 7 0.40 18.69 -29.37
C THR A 7 0.29 18.35 -27.87
N VAL A 8 0.66 19.30 -26.99
CA VAL A 8 0.57 19.11 -25.54
C VAL A 8 -0.83 18.64 -25.07
N SER A 9 -1.90 19.16 -25.69
CA SER A 9 -3.28 18.77 -25.34
C SER A 9 -3.61 17.33 -25.76
N ARG A 10 -3.15 16.90 -26.93
CA ARG A 10 -3.34 15.52 -27.41
C ARG A 10 -2.48 14.53 -26.62
N LEU A 11 -1.25 14.91 -26.28
CA LEU A 11 -0.36 14.11 -25.42
C LEU A 11 -0.94 13.95 -24.01
N ALA A 12 -1.44 15.02 -23.42
CA ALA A 12 -2.11 15.00 -22.13
C ALA A 12 -3.30 14.03 -22.11
N LYS A 13 -4.18 14.14 -23.12
CA LYS A 13 -5.33 13.23 -23.27
C LYS A 13 -4.91 11.77 -23.46
N LYS A 14 -3.88 11.51 -24.29
CA LYS A 14 -3.37 10.16 -24.57
C LYS A 14 -2.85 9.45 -23.32
N LEU A 15 -2.22 10.19 -22.39
CA LEU A 15 -1.57 9.64 -21.20
C LEU A 15 -2.33 9.91 -19.89
N GLY A 16 -3.55 10.44 -19.95
CA GLY A 16 -4.38 10.70 -18.77
C GLY A 16 -3.82 11.79 -17.84
N LEU A 17 -3.04 12.74 -18.39
CA LEU A 17 -2.42 13.83 -17.64
C LEU A 17 -3.13 15.18 -17.89
N SER A 18 -2.87 16.15 -17.03
CA SER A 18 -3.18 17.55 -17.30
C SER A 18 -2.10 18.18 -18.19
N ARG A 19 -2.49 19.18 -18.97
CA ARG A 19 -1.52 20.00 -19.72
C ARG A 19 -0.49 20.65 -18.79
N THR A 20 -0.94 21.11 -17.63
CA THR A 20 -0.09 21.73 -16.61
C THR A 20 0.98 20.75 -16.10
N THR A 21 0.64 19.49 -15.93
CA THR A 21 1.60 18.44 -15.54
C THR A 21 2.71 18.26 -16.57
N ILE A 22 2.38 18.24 -17.85
CA ILE A 22 3.38 18.09 -18.92
C ILE A 22 4.31 19.33 -18.96
N LEU A 23 3.74 20.53 -18.88
CA LEU A 23 4.51 21.77 -18.85
C LEU A 23 5.38 21.86 -17.58
N TYR A 24 4.91 21.36 -16.46
CA TYR A 24 5.70 21.24 -15.24
C TYR A 24 6.91 20.32 -15.46
N TYR A 25 6.75 19.16 -16.09
CA TYR A 25 7.89 18.28 -16.39
C TYR A 25 8.87 18.90 -17.37
N GLU A 26 8.43 19.74 -18.32
CA GLU A 26 9.32 20.54 -19.15
C GLU A 26 10.12 21.55 -18.31
N GLN A 27 9.44 22.28 -17.43
CA GLN A 27 10.08 23.25 -16.54
C GLN A 27 11.11 22.61 -15.62
N GLN A 28 10.83 21.37 -15.17
CA GLN A 28 11.76 20.58 -14.38
C GLN A 28 12.89 19.94 -15.20
N GLY A 29 12.91 20.13 -16.54
CA GLY A 29 13.92 19.57 -17.44
C GLY A 29 13.83 18.07 -17.65
N LEU A 30 12.72 17.42 -17.23
CA LEU A 30 12.50 15.98 -17.42
C LEU A 30 12.06 15.65 -18.84
N LEU A 31 11.35 16.56 -19.49
CA LEU A 31 10.81 16.41 -20.83
C LEU A 31 11.18 17.66 -21.66
N LYS A 32 11.38 17.48 -22.96
CA LYS A 32 11.52 18.60 -23.90
C LYS A 32 10.64 18.29 -25.11
N PRO A 33 9.98 19.29 -25.71
CA PRO A 33 9.26 19.05 -26.97
C PRO A 33 10.27 18.77 -28.10
N SER A 34 9.91 17.90 -29.04
CA SER A 34 10.72 17.62 -30.25
C SER A 34 10.82 18.86 -31.12
N LEU A 35 9.75 19.68 -31.12
CA LEU A 35 9.69 20.90 -31.92
C LEU A 35 8.82 21.95 -31.22
N ILE A 36 9.26 23.19 -31.27
CA ILE A 36 8.43 24.36 -30.96
C ILE A 36 8.26 25.11 -32.30
N ALA A 37 7.02 25.16 -32.78
CA ALA A 37 6.70 25.86 -34.04
C ALA A 37 6.81 27.39 -33.85
N GLU A 38 6.91 28.15 -34.96
CA GLU A 38 7.02 29.61 -34.93
C GLU A 38 5.88 30.30 -34.19
N ASN A 39 4.70 29.69 -34.17
CA ASN A 39 3.52 30.16 -33.40
C ASN A 39 3.54 29.74 -31.92
N GLY A 40 4.66 29.17 -31.41
CA GLY A 40 4.83 28.74 -30.03
C GLY A 40 4.20 27.38 -29.68
N TYR A 41 3.60 26.69 -30.66
CA TYR A 41 3.03 25.35 -30.39
C TYR A 41 4.11 24.29 -30.19
N ARG A 42 3.95 23.50 -29.11
CA ARG A 42 4.84 22.39 -28.77
C ARG A 42 4.38 21.09 -29.40
N TRP A 43 5.31 20.36 -29.97
CA TRP A 43 5.07 19.07 -30.58
C TRP A 43 5.99 18.00 -29.98
N TYR A 44 5.45 16.82 -29.78
CA TYR A 44 6.10 15.68 -29.10
C TYR A 44 6.01 14.47 -30.01
N GLY A 45 7.14 13.83 -30.28
CA GLY A 45 7.27 12.60 -31.06
C GLY A 45 7.16 11.36 -30.14
N GLU A 46 7.47 10.20 -30.74
CA GLU A 46 7.38 8.92 -30.02
C GLU A 46 8.40 8.83 -28.88
N SER A 47 9.62 9.35 -29.07
CA SER A 47 10.64 9.37 -28.02
C SER A 47 10.21 10.16 -26.79
N GLU A 48 9.54 11.28 -26.96
CA GLU A 48 9.01 12.09 -25.87
C GLU A 48 7.84 11.40 -25.19
N ILE A 49 7.03 10.67 -25.94
CA ILE A 49 5.92 9.86 -25.39
C ILE A 49 6.48 8.76 -24.49
N GLU A 50 7.47 8.00 -24.96
CA GLU A 50 8.10 6.93 -24.15
C GLU A 50 8.82 7.51 -22.92
N ARG A 51 9.53 8.61 -23.07
CA ARG A 51 10.16 9.31 -21.95
C ARG A 51 9.12 9.74 -20.91
N LEU A 52 7.97 10.27 -21.35
CA LEU A 52 6.90 10.70 -20.46
C LEU A 52 6.23 9.51 -19.74
N LYS A 53 6.07 8.36 -20.43
CA LYS A 53 5.60 7.12 -19.79
C LYS A 53 6.55 6.68 -18.65
N SER A 54 7.85 6.72 -18.90
CA SER A 54 8.86 6.41 -17.87
C SER A 54 8.76 7.36 -16.67
N ILE A 55 8.59 8.67 -16.92
CA ILE A 55 8.39 9.66 -15.84
C ILE A 55 7.14 9.33 -15.02
N ILE A 56 6.02 9.00 -15.68
CA ILE A 56 4.77 8.62 -15.01
C ILE A 56 4.98 7.39 -14.12
N SER A 57 5.64 6.35 -14.63
CA SER A 57 5.93 5.13 -13.89
C SER A 57 6.79 5.41 -12.66
N TYR A 58 7.88 6.14 -12.81
CA TYR A 58 8.75 6.49 -11.69
C TYR A 58 8.03 7.36 -10.64
N ARG A 59 7.17 8.27 -11.07
CA ARG A 59 6.32 9.06 -10.15
C ARG A 59 5.33 8.19 -9.39
N SER A 60 4.73 7.19 -10.03
CA SER A 60 3.81 6.26 -9.35
C SER A 60 4.51 5.39 -8.31
N TYR A 61 5.81 5.18 -8.43
CA TYR A 61 6.64 4.50 -7.41
C TYR A 61 7.10 5.43 -6.29
N GLY A 62 6.75 6.72 -6.32
CA GLY A 62 7.11 7.69 -5.29
C GLY A 62 8.48 8.34 -5.44
N LEU A 63 9.19 8.09 -6.54
CA LEU A 63 10.51 8.71 -6.80
C LEU A 63 10.42 10.24 -6.93
N SER A 64 11.42 10.93 -6.42
CA SER A 64 11.52 12.38 -6.51
C SER A 64 11.84 12.86 -7.94
N ILE A 65 11.53 14.10 -8.26
CA ILE A 65 11.84 14.71 -9.55
C ILE A 65 13.36 14.69 -9.83
N SER A 66 14.18 14.91 -8.80
CA SER A 66 15.64 14.85 -8.89
C SER A 66 16.15 13.46 -9.23
N ASP A 67 15.60 12.43 -8.58
CA ASP A 67 15.99 11.04 -8.83
C ASP A 67 15.57 10.59 -10.22
N ILE A 68 14.34 10.94 -10.62
CA ILE A 68 13.84 10.65 -11.97
C ILE A 68 14.72 11.26 -13.03
N ARG A 69 15.21 12.49 -12.83
CA ARG A 69 16.13 13.14 -13.76
C ARG A 69 17.39 12.31 -13.97
N LEU A 70 17.98 11.81 -12.88
CA LEU A 70 19.17 10.96 -12.93
C LEU A 70 18.90 9.59 -13.57
N LEU A 71 17.72 9.01 -13.31
CA LEU A 71 17.30 7.73 -13.90
C LEU A 71 17.00 7.80 -15.39
N LEU A 72 16.67 8.99 -15.92
CA LEU A 72 16.40 9.21 -17.34
C LEU A 72 17.65 9.50 -18.17
N GLU A 73 18.80 9.72 -17.52
CA GLU A 73 20.08 9.85 -18.20
C GLU A 73 20.65 8.48 -18.62
N PRO A 74 21.64 8.42 -19.50
CA PRO A 74 22.28 7.16 -19.88
C PRO A 74 22.78 6.37 -18.65
N LEU A 75 22.71 5.03 -18.71
CA LEU A 75 23.04 4.12 -17.62
C LEU A 75 24.31 4.51 -16.87
N SER A 76 24.18 4.77 -15.58
CA SER A 76 25.28 5.08 -14.67
C SER A 76 25.19 4.23 -13.41
N ILE A 77 26.33 4.02 -12.74
CA ILE A 77 26.39 3.29 -11.46
C ILE A 77 25.48 3.93 -10.40
N SER A 78 25.28 5.24 -10.47
CA SER A 78 24.41 5.98 -9.55
C SER A 78 22.92 5.59 -9.63
N GLN A 79 22.45 5.05 -10.76
CA GLN A 79 21.04 4.64 -10.91
C GLN A 79 20.68 3.47 -10.00
N GLY A 80 21.56 2.47 -9.88
CA GLY A 80 21.37 1.36 -8.95
C GLY A 80 21.30 1.86 -7.50
N GLN A 81 22.17 2.79 -7.13
CA GLN A 81 22.20 3.38 -5.79
C GLN A 81 20.92 4.16 -5.47
N ILE A 82 20.38 4.92 -6.42
CA ILE A 82 19.12 5.66 -6.25
C ILE A 82 17.96 4.69 -5.96
N LEU A 83 17.84 3.63 -6.75
CA LEU A 83 16.78 2.63 -6.58
C LEU A 83 16.93 1.86 -5.26
N GLU A 84 18.14 1.49 -4.89
CA GLU A 84 18.42 0.82 -3.62
C GLU A 84 18.08 1.71 -2.42
N ASN A 85 18.45 2.98 -2.45
CA ASN A 85 18.12 3.93 -1.39
C ASN A 85 16.62 4.12 -1.25
N HIS A 86 15.90 4.21 -2.39
CA HIS A 86 14.44 4.33 -2.39
C HIS A 86 13.77 3.07 -1.86
N PHE A 87 14.25 1.89 -2.25
CA PHE A 87 13.79 0.61 -1.72
C PHE A 87 13.94 0.53 -0.20
N ARG A 88 15.12 0.89 0.34
CA ARG A 88 15.36 0.91 1.79
C ARG A 88 14.46 1.91 2.53
N ALA A 89 14.19 3.07 1.93
CA ALA A 89 13.28 4.05 2.50
C ALA A 89 11.84 3.50 2.59
N LEU A 90 11.37 2.80 1.56
CA LEU A 90 10.08 2.13 1.55
C LEU A 90 9.99 1.01 2.60
N GLU A 91 11.04 0.19 2.76
CA GLU A 91 11.10 -0.82 3.82
C GLU A 91 10.99 -0.20 5.22
N GLN A 92 11.68 0.92 5.45
CA GLN A 92 11.61 1.63 6.72
C GLN A 92 10.21 2.20 6.96
N GLU A 93 9.56 2.76 5.95
CA GLU A 93 8.19 3.27 6.04
C GLU A 93 7.18 2.15 6.34
N ILE A 94 7.30 1.00 5.66
CA ILE A 94 6.49 -0.19 5.93
C ILE A 94 6.65 -0.63 7.39
N ASN A 95 7.88 -0.70 7.90
CA ASN A 95 8.12 -1.08 9.29
C ASN A 95 7.53 -0.08 10.29
N ASN A 96 7.64 1.21 10.02
CA ASN A 96 7.02 2.26 10.83
C ASN A 96 5.48 2.14 10.83
N LEU A 97 4.87 1.95 9.66
CA LEU A 97 3.42 1.77 9.55
C LEU A 97 2.94 0.52 10.30
N ARG A 98 3.68 -0.59 10.23
CA ARG A 98 3.39 -1.80 11.01
C ARG A 98 3.49 -1.56 12.51
N ALA A 99 4.46 -0.77 12.96
CA ALA A 99 4.57 -0.40 14.37
C ALA A 99 3.37 0.46 14.82
N HIS A 100 2.95 1.42 13.99
CA HIS A 100 1.75 2.22 14.26
C HIS A 100 0.49 1.35 14.32
N GLN A 101 0.31 0.40 13.40
CA GLN A 101 -0.80 -0.55 13.42
C GLN A 101 -0.82 -1.36 14.74
N LYS A 102 0.34 -1.89 15.17
CA LYS A 102 0.44 -2.60 16.45
C LYS A 102 0.06 -1.72 17.65
N ALA A 103 0.53 -0.47 17.67
CA ALA A 103 0.17 0.48 18.72
C ALA A 103 -1.34 0.77 18.77
N ILE A 104 -1.98 0.92 17.61
CA ILE A 104 -3.44 1.11 17.50
C ILE A 104 -4.18 -0.12 18.04
N ILE A 105 -3.72 -1.34 17.76
CA ILE A 105 -4.30 -2.57 18.27
C ILE A 105 -4.24 -2.59 19.81
N GLU A 106 -3.11 -2.22 20.40
CA GLU A 106 -2.99 -2.16 21.87
C GLU A 106 -3.94 -1.12 22.50
N LEU A 107 -4.18 0.00 21.82
CA LEU A 107 -5.18 0.98 22.27
C LEU A 107 -6.60 0.43 22.14
N LEU A 108 -6.92 -0.28 21.07
CA LEU A 108 -8.23 -0.91 20.87
C LEU A 108 -8.48 -2.01 21.90
N LYS A 109 -7.47 -2.83 22.23
CA LYS A 109 -7.57 -3.82 23.33
C LYS A 109 -7.96 -3.16 24.67
N LYS A 110 -7.33 -2.04 25.02
CA LYS A 110 -7.69 -1.28 26.21
C LYS A 110 -9.11 -0.74 26.17
N SER A 111 -9.58 -0.28 25.01
CA SER A 111 -10.94 0.23 24.82
C SER A 111 -11.99 -0.88 24.97
N ILE A 112 -11.71 -2.08 24.46
CA ILE A 112 -12.60 -3.26 24.61
C ILE A 112 -12.71 -3.68 26.06
N LEU A 113 -11.60 -3.69 26.81
CA LEU A 113 -11.58 -3.98 28.26
C LEU A 113 -12.37 -2.94 29.09
N LEU A 114 -12.54 -1.72 28.57
CA LEU A 114 -13.33 -0.66 29.21
C LEU A 114 -14.84 -0.72 28.86
N LYS A 115 -15.35 -1.84 28.28
CA LYS A 115 -16.78 -2.08 27.96
C LYS A 115 -17.40 -1.14 26.92
N GLU A 116 -16.63 -0.51 26.07
CA GLU A 116 -17.19 0.25 24.97
C GLU A 116 -17.39 -0.64 23.74
N LYS A 117 -18.69 -0.87 23.38
CA LYS A 117 -19.18 -1.75 22.29
C LYS A 117 -18.85 -1.28 20.87
N PHE A 118 -17.63 -0.84 20.57
CA PHE A 118 -17.35 -0.21 19.28
C PHE A 118 -16.80 -1.13 18.15
N VAL A 119 -16.34 -2.33 18.47
CA VAL A 119 -15.76 -3.23 17.44
C VAL A 119 -16.34 -4.63 17.60
N ASN A 120 -17.07 -5.12 16.61
CA ASN A 120 -17.51 -6.50 16.57
C ASN A 120 -16.33 -7.44 16.18
N LYS A 121 -16.47 -8.74 16.44
CA LYS A 121 -15.46 -9.77 16.19
C LYS A 121 -14.92 -9.75 14.75
N ALA A 122 -15.80 -9.70 13.76
CA ALA A 122 -15.40 -9.70 12.34
C ALA A 122 -14.48 -8.51 12.02
N LYS A 123 -14.84 -7.33 12.51
CA LYS A 123 -14.04 -6.10 12.34
C LYS A 123 -12.70 -6.17 13.05
N TRP A 124 -12.67 -6.82 14.21
CA TRP A 124 -11.45 -7.04 14.97
C TRP A 124 -10.47 -7.96 14.23
N VAL A 125 -10.97 -9.06 13.66
CA VAL A 125 -10.17 -9.97 12.84
C VAL A 125 -9.61 -9.26 11.60
N GLU A 126 -10.42 -8.46 10.89
CA GLU A 126 -9.95 -7.65 9.77
C GLU A 126 -8.80 -6.72 10.17
N ILE A 127 -8.92 -6.05 11.32
CA ILE A 127 -7.87 -5.17 11.85
C ILE A 127 -6.59 -5.95 12.15
N MET A 128 -6.69 -7.13 12.75
CA MET A 128 -5.53 -7.96 13.08
C MET A 128 -4.83 -8.49 11.83
N ILE A 129 -5.58 -8.96 10.84
CA ILE A 129 -5.05 -9.38 9.54
C ILE A 129 -4.38 -8.21 8.82
N ALA A 130 -5.04 -7.06 8.75
CA ALA A 130 -4.49 -5.85 8.14
C ALA A 130 -3.21 -5.36 8.82
N ALA A 131 -3.09 -5.57 10.14
CA ALA A 131 -1.89 -5.27 10.90
C ALA A 131 -0.75 -6.27 10.72
N GLY A 132 -0.95 -7.30 9.89
CA GLY A 132 0.05 -8.31 9.59
C GLY A 132 0.38 -9.22 10.78
N LEU A 133 -0.56 -9.42 11.71
CA LEU A 133 -0.40 -10.45 12.74
C LEU A 133 -0.39 -11.82 12.09
N SER A 134 0.58 -12.65 12.50
CA SER A 134 0.62 -14.04 12.07
C SER A 134 -0.51 -14.85 12.73
N LYS A 135 -0.81 -16.04 12.17
CA LYS A 135 -1.74 -16.99 12.79
C LYS A 135 -1.35 -17.31 14.23
N GLU A 136 -0.05 -17.49 14.51
CA GLU A 136 0.48 -17.73 15.85
C GLU A 136 0.21 -16.55 16.81
N ASP A 137 0.36 -15.31 16.33
CA ASP A 137 0.08 -14.12 17.13
C ASP A 137 -1.41 -14.03 17.46
N MET A 138 -2.29 -14.38 16.50
CA MET A 138 -3.74 -14.40 16.70
C MET A 138 -4.17 -15.51 17.67
N MET A 139 -3.59 -16.71 17.58
CA MET A 139 -3.83 -17.81 18.53
C MET A 139 -3.40 -17.45 19.96
N LYS A 140 -2.19 -16.91 20.13
CA LYS A 140 -1.69 -16.45 21.45
C LYS A 140 -2.56 -15.34 22.03
N TRP A 141 -3.09 -14.48 21.17
CA TRP A 141 -4.01 -13.45 21.63
C TRP A 141 -5.35 -14.03 22.07
N HIS A 142 -5.90 -14.97 21.29
CA HIS A 142 -7.14 -15.67 21.64
C HIS A 142 -7.01 -16.39 22.98
N GLN A 143 -5.94 -17.16 23.17
CA GLN A 143 -5.65 -17.86 24.43
C GLN A 143 -5.52 -16.90 25.62
N LYS A 144 -4.84 -15.77 25.46
CA LYS A 144 -4.77 -14.74 26.50
C LYS A 144 -6.12 -14.08 26.80
N PHE A 145 -6.97 -13.94 25.80
CA PHE A 145 -8.31 -13.39 25.97
C PHE A 145 -9.20 -14.36 26.78
N GLU A 146 -9.13 -15.66 26.50
CA GLU A 146 -9.78 -16.70 27.29
C GLU A 146 -9.32 -16.72 28.76
N GLU A 147 -8.01 -16.57 28.99
CA GLU A 147 -7.44 -16.53 30.35
C GLU A 147 -7.86 -15.28 31.13
N MET A 148 -8.09 -14.15 30.48
CA MET A 148 -8.39 -12.87 31.13
C MET A 148 -9.89 -12.66 31.41
N GLU A 149 -10.79 -13.19 30.58
CA GLU A 149 -12.24 -12.95 30.62
C GLU A 149 -13.04 -14.23 30.31
N PRO A 150 -12.87 -15.33 31.09
CA PRO A 150 -13.50 -16.61 30.76
C PRO A 150 -15.03 -16.55 30.73
N GLU A 151 -15.66 -15.71 31.59
CA GLU A 151 -17.12 -15.55 31.60
C GLU A 151 -17.67 -14.83 30.38
N GLU A 152 -16.92 -13.88 29.79
CA GLU A 152 -17.32 -13.18 28.56
C GLU A 152 -17.09 -14.04 27.34
N HIS A 153 -16.04 -14.83 27.31
CA HIS A 153 -15.76 -15.81 26.25
C HIS A 153 -16.85 -16.89 26.22
N GLN A 154 -17.23 -17.44 27.35
CA GLN A 154 -18.31 -18.44 27.44
C GLN A 154 -19.65 -17.89 26.96
N LYS A 155 -20.01 -16.67 27.34
CA LYS A 155 -21.21 -15.98 26.83
C LYS A 155 -21.16 -15.75 25.31
N PHE A 156 -19.99 -15.51 24.78
CA PHE A 156 -19.77 -15.32 23.34
C PHE A 156 -19.96 -16.64 22.57
N GLU A 157 -19.44 -17.77 23.06
CA GLU A 157 -19.67 -19.11 22.49
C GLU A 157 -21.14 -19.52 22.58
N GLU A 158 -21.82 -19.23 23.67
CA GLU A 158 -23.25 -19.52 23.89
C GLU A 158 -24.14 -18.68 22.97
N MET A 159 -23.75 -17.47 22.60
CA MET A 159 -24.54 -16.58 21.75
C MET A 159 -24.39 -16.87 20.25
N GLU A 160 -23.21 -17.31 19.75
CA GLU A 160 -22.95 -17.54 18.33
C GLU A 160 -21.90 -18.66 18.08
N PRO A 161 -22.19 -19.93 18.45
CA PRO A 161 -21.22 -21.02 18.34
C PRO A 161 -20.79 -21.33 16.90
N GLU A 162 -21.65 -21.06 15.91
CA GLU A 162 -21.35 -21.24 14.48
C GLU A 162 -20.40 -20.16 13.94
N GLU A 163 -20.46 -18.94 14.46
CA GLU A 163 -19.53 -17.86 14.06
C GLU A 163 -18.16 -18.07 14.66
N HIS A 164 -18.07 -18.53 15.90
CA HIS A 164 -16.80 -18.89 16.53
C HIS A 164 -16.11 -20.04 15.80
N GLN A 165 -16.87 -21.08 15.42
CA GLN A 165 -16.37 -22.17 14.59
C GLN A 165 -15.81 -21.68 13.26
N LYS A 166 -16.59 -20.89 12.52
CA LYS A 166 -16.14 -20.31 11.23
C LYS A 166 -14.92 -19.40 11.39
N PHE A 167 -14.80 -18.72 12.51
CA PHE A 167 -13.63 -17.91 12.82
C PHE A 167 -12.37 -18.77 12.97
N LEU A 168 -12.41 -19.84 13.77
CA LEU A 168 -11.29 -20.75 13.95
C LEU A 168 -10.92 -21.46 12.64
N GLU A 169 -11.90 -21.85 11.83
CA GLU A 169 -11.70 -22.40 10.48
C GLU A 169 -11.07 -21.38 9.52
N SER A 170 -11.41 -20.10 9.63
CA SER A 170 -10.80 -19.04 8.80
C SER A 170 -9.32 -18.80 9.09
N LEU A 171 -8.83 -19.29 10.23
CA LEU A 171 -7.42 -19.30 10.61
C LEU A 171 -6.67 -20.52 10.04
N ASP A 172 -7.30 -21.33 9.15
CA ASP A 172 -6.78 -22.61 8.63
C ASP A 172 -6.39 -23.61 9.77
N MET A 173 -7.04 -23.52 10.90
CA MET A 173 -6.86 -24.46 12.00
C MET A 173 -7.47 -25.80 11.64
N THR A 174 -6.78 -26.86 11.99
CA THR A 174 -7.31 -28.22 11.84
C THR A 174 -8.43 -28.48 12.84
N GLN A 175 -9.34 -29.39 12.52
CA GLN A 175 -10.42 -29.79 13.44
C GLN A 175 -9.90 -30.30 14.81
N ASP A 176 -8.72 -30.89 14.84
CA ASP A 176 -8.07 -31.35 16.07
C ASP A 176 -7.61 -30.19 16.95
N GLU A 177 -7.05 -29.13 16.34
CA GLU A 177 -6.68 -27.89 17.04
C GLU A 177 -7.90 -27.14 17.56
N ILE A 178 -8.96 -27.03 16.75
CA ILE A 178 -10.24 -26.43 17.14
C ILE A 178 -10.85 -27.20 18.31
N THR A 179 -10.82 -28.53 18.27
CA THR A 179 -11.36 -29.37 19.34
C THR A 179 -10.53 -29.24 20.62
N ALA A 180 -9.20 -29.15 20.50
CA ALA A 180 -8.32 -28.91 21.65
C ALA A 180 -8.57 -27.58 22.34
N ILE A 181 -8.81 -26.51 21.57
CA ILE A 181 -9.16 -25.18 22.11
C ILE A 181 -10.52 -25.19 22.81
N ARG A 182 -11.49 -25.94 22.29
CA ARG A 182 -12.84 -26.05 22.88
C ARG A 182 -12.91 -26.95 24.09
N SER A 183 -11.88 -27.74 24.32
CA SER A 183 -11.82 -28.66 25.48
C SER A 183 -11.05 -28.09 26.69
N LEU A 184 -10.48 -26.88 26.53
CA LEU A 184 -9.87 -26.12 27.61
C LEU A 184 -10.92 -25.32 28.37
#